data_46472154d458c9cdf49af0421446445e
#
_entry.id   46472154d458c9cdf49af0421446445e
#
_cell.length_a   1.000
_cell.length_b   1.000
_cell.length_c   1.000
_cell.angle_alpha   90.00
_cell.angle_beta   90.00
_cell.angle_gamma   90.00
#
_symmetry.space_group_name_H-M   'P 1'
#
loop_
_entity.id
_entity.type
_entity.pdbx_description
1 polymer ?
#
loop_
_entity_poly.entity_id
_entity_poly.type
_entity_poly.pdbx_seq_one_letter_code
_entity_poly.pdbx_strand_id
1 'polypeptide(L)' 'MGTNASSNPLEHTANIKKEFKKLSEHLREDVDKVDDPQAKALFEVSAEVIDGLEKAFIDYERKNETAWINTNPLKA' A
#
# COMPACT_ATOMS: atom_id res chain seq x y z
N MET A 1 18.37 -1.81 -9.33
CA MET A 1 17.17 -2.41 -8.91
C MET A 1 16.53 -3.27 -10.00
N GLY A 2 16.32 -4.44 -9.70
CA GLY A 2 15.80 -5.32 -10.69
C GLY A 2 14.34 -5.10 -10.95
N THR A 3 13.95 -5.37 -12.15
CA THR A 3 12.55 -5.42 -12.47
C THR A 3 12.05 -6.80 -12.08
N ASN A 4 10.93 -6.82 -11.38
CA ASN A 4 10.33 -8.08 -11.03
C ASN A 4 9.67 -8.64 -12.27
N ALA A 5 10.23 -9.74 -12.79
CA ALA A 5 9.73 -10.35 -14.03
C ALA A 5 8.60 -11.32 -13.78
N SER A 6 8.22 -11.53 -12.52
CA SER A 6 7.14 -12.45 -12.19
C SER A 6 5.82 -11.93 -12.73
N SER A 7 4.97 -12.84 -13.16
CA SER A 7 3.59 -12.49 -13.52
C SER A 7 2.64 -12.69 -12.34
N ASN A 8 3.17 -13.07 -11.18
CA ASN A 8 2.33 -13.29 -10.00
C ASN A 8 1.95 -11.93 -9.39
N PRO A 9 0.67 -11.58 -9.40
CA PRO A 9 0.28 -10.26 -8.87
C PRO A 9 0.63 -10.09 -7.40
N LEU A 10 0.69 -11.16 -6.63
CA LEU A 10 0.99 -11.02 -5.20
C LEU A 10 2.43 -10.60 -4.95
N GLU A 11 3.35 -10.96 -5.83
CA GLU A 11 4.71 -10.47 -5.70
C GLU A 11 4.78 -8.98 -5.97
N HIS A 12 4.02 -8.53 -6.94
CA HIS A 12 3.99 -7.11 -7.28
C HIS A 12 3.34 -6.28 -6.18
N THR A 13 2.22 -6.76 -5.64
CA THR A 13 1.56 -6.02 -4.57
C THR A 13 2.42 -5.95 -3.34
N ALA A 14 3.15 -7.03 -3.02
CA ALA A 14 4.04 -7.02 -1.87
C ALA A 14 5.12 -5.95 -2.02
N ASN A 15 5.69 -5.85 -3.22
CA ASN A 15 6.75 -4.86 -3.47
C ASN A 15 6.19 -3.44 -3.42
N ILE A 16 5.01 -3.23 -3.99
CA ILE A 16 4.39 -1.90 -3.98
C ILE A 16 4.03 -1.49 -2.56
N LYS A 17 3.53 -2.43 -1.75
CA LYS A 17 3.20 -2.12 -0.37
C LYS A 17 4.40 -1.63 0.42
N LYS A 18 5.57 -2.20 0.15
CA LYS A 18 6.79 -1.74 0.80
C LYS A 18 7.07 -0.28 0.46
N GLU A 19 6.84 0.09 -0.80
CA GLU A 19 7.03 1.48 -1.22
C GLU A 19 6.02 2.39 -0.54
N PHE A 20 4.77 1.96 -0.46
CA PHE A 20 3.75 2.74 0.26
C PHE A 20 4.16 2.98 1.70
N LYS A 21 4.62 1.94 2.37
CA LYS A 21 4.99 2.08 3.77
C LYS A 21 6.14 3.05 3.95
N LYS A 22 7.15 2.93 3.11
CA LYS A 22 8.30 3.83 3.18
C LYS A 22 7.88 5.28 2.92
N LEU A 23 7.04 5.48 1.93
CA LEU A 23 6.61 6.84 1.59
C LEU A 23 5.72 7.43 2.67
N SER A 24 4.83 6.64 3.22
CA SER A 24 3.96 7.10 4.30
C SER A 24 4.80 7.54 5.51
N GLU A 25 5.79 6.73 5.87
CA GLU A 25 6.67 7.07 6.98
C GLU A 25 7.47 8.34 6.69
N HIS A 26 7.96 8.46 5.47
CA HIS A 26 8.71 9.66 5.06
C HIS A 26 7.84 10.90 5.17
N LEU A 27 6.60 10.80 4.70
CA LEU A 27 5.69 11.94 4.78
C LEU A 27 5.44 12.35 6.23
N ARG A 28 5.25 11.38 7.11
CA ARG A 28 5.00 11.67 8.51
C ARG A 28 6.21 12.27 9.21
N GLU A 29 7.39 11.84 8.83
CA GLU A 29 8.61 12.44 9.36
C GLU A 29 8.73 13.89 8.92
N ASP A 30 8.41 14.16 7.66
CA ASP A 30 8.60 15.49 7.12
C ASP A 30 7.55 16.48 7.62
N VAL A 31 6.40 15.99 8.10
CA VAL A 31 5.45 16.88 8.77
C VAL A 31 6.11 17.64 9.91
N ASP A 32 7.01 16.97 10.63
CA ASP A 32 7.69 17.60 11.76
C ASP A 32 8.84 18.50 11.33
N LYS A 33 9.27 18.41 10.07
CA LYS A 33 10.43 19.16 9.59
C LYS A 33 10.08 20.47 8.91
N VAL A 34 8.84 20.59 8.43
CA VAL A 34 8.44 21.79 7.73
C VAL A 34 7.66 22.70 8.67
N ASP A 35 7.71 24.00 8.40
CA ASP A 35 6.99 24.97 9.20
C ASP A 35 5.68 25.41 8.57
N ASP A 36 5.55 25.20 7.28
CA ASP A 36 4.39 25.66 6.55
C ASP A 36 3.17 24.81 6.92
N PRO A 37 2.11 25.42 7.50
CA PRO A 37 0.91 24.63 7.87
C PRO A 37 0.26 23.94 6.70
N GLN A 38 0.28 24.54 5.52
CA GLN A 38 -0.31 23.91 4.35
C GLN A 38 0.48 22.69 3.92
N ALA A 39 1.81 22.76 4.01
CA ALA A 39 2.64 21.62 3.70
C ALA A 39 2.42 20.48 4.72
N LYS A 40 2.31 20.84 6.00
CA LYS A 40 2.03 19.85 7.02
C LYS A 40 0.70 19.13 6.73
N ALA A 41 -0.33 19.87 6.41
CA ALA A 41 -1.62 19.29 6.11
C ALA A 41 -1.55 18.41 4.86
N LEU A 42 -0.85 18.88 3.84
CA LEU A 42 -0.69 18.11 2.62
C LEU A 42 -0.01 16.76 2.89
N PHE A 43 1.07 16.79 3.68
CA PHE A 43 1.82 15.57 3.97
C PHE A 43 0.99 14.60 4.80
N GLU A 44 0.22 15.12 5.77
CA GLU A 44 -0.62 14.27 6.60
C GLU A 44 -1.72 13.60 5.79
N VAL A 45 -2.40 14.37 4.94
CA VAL A 45 -3.45 13.80 4.10
C VAL A 45 -2.86 12.79 3.12
N SER A 46 -1.70 13.12 2.56
CA SER A 46 -1.05 12.21 1.62
C SER A 46 -0.70 10.87 2.29
N ALA A 47 -0.18 10.94 3.52
CA ALA A 47 0.13 9.72 4.25
C ALA A 47 -1.12 8.88 4.50
N GLU A 48 -2.23 9.53 4.83
CA GLU A 48 -3.49 8.80 5.06
C GLU A 48 -3.99 8.14 3.78
N VAL A 49 -3.88 8.84 2.65
CA VAL A 49 -4.28 8.26 1.37
C VAL A 49 -3.43 7.05 1.05
N ILE A 50 -2.13 7.15 1.29
CA ILE A 50 -1.22 6.05 1.02
C ILE A 50 -1.51 4.86 1.94
N ASP A 51 -1.82 5.13 3.21
CA ASP A 51 -2.21 4.06 4.12
C ASP A 51 -3.49 3.37 3.64
N GLY A 52 -4.43 4.14 3.10
CA GLY A 52 -5.64 3.58 2.52
C GLY A 52 -5.37 2.71 1.32
N LEU A 53 -4.42 3.14 0.47
CA LEU A 53 -4.02 2.33 -0.66
C LEU A 53 -3.35 1.04 -0.20
N GLU A 54 -2.50 1.12 0.81
CA GLU A 54 -1.86 -0.07 1.35
C GLU A 54 -2.92 -1.06 1.85
N LYS A 55 -3.93 -0.55 2.54
CA LYS A 55 -5.01 -1.40 3.02
C LYS A 55 -5.76 -2.06 1.87
N ALA A 56 -6.00 -1.31 0.79
CA ALA A 56 -6.65 -1.89 -0.38
C ALA A 56 -5.83 -3.03 -0.98
N PHE A 57 -4.52 -2.88 -0.99
CA PHE A 57 -3.64 -3.92 -1.49
C PHE A 57 -3.69 -5.15 -0.58
N ILE A 58 -3.72 -4.93 0.73
CA ILE A 58 -3.85 -6.03 1.69
C ILE A 58 -5.17 -6.76 1.47
N ASP A 59 -6.25 -6.03 1.27
CA ASP A 59 -7.55 -6.64 1.03
C ASP A 59 -7.57 -7.46 -0.25
N TYR A 60 -6.93 -6.94 -1.29
CA TYR A 60 -6.80 -7.68 -2.53
C TYR A 60 -6.04 -9.00 -2.31
N GLU A 61 -4.96 -8.94 -1.57
CA GLU A 61 -4.16 -10.12 -1.30
C GLU A 61 -4.94 -11.16 -0.52
N ARG A 62 -5.72 -10.72 0.45
CA ARG A 62 -6.55 -11.63 1.23
C ARG A 62 -7.61 -12.31 0.38
N LYS A 63 -8.24 -11.57 -0.50
CA LYS A 63 -9.22 -12.16 -1.40
C LYS A 63 -8.58 -13.18 -2.32
N ASN A 64 -7.39 -12.88 -2.78
CA ASN A 64 -6.67 -13.79 -3.66
C ASN A 64 -6.33 -15.08 -2.92
N GLU A 65 -5.85 -14.96 -1.67
CA GLU A 65 -5.57 -16.12 -0.86
C GLU A 65 -6.81 -16.96 -0.61
N THR A 66 -7.89 -16.30 -0.28
CA THR A 66 -9.14 -16.98 -0.01
C THR A 66 -9.61 -17.74 -1.24
N ALA A 67 -9.46 -17.15 -2.41
CA ALA A 67 -9.83 -17.81 -3.64
C ALA A 67 -9.01 -19.08 -3.87
N TRP A 68 -7.72 -19.03 -3.50
CA TRP A 68 -6.86 -20.22 -3.64
C TRP A 68 -7.21 -21.31 -2.66
N ILE A 69 -7.50 -20.92 -1.42
CA ILE A 69 -7.80 -21.88 -0.36
C ILE A 69 -9.20 -22.45 -0.54
N ASN A 70 -10.14 -21.57 -0.83
CA ASN A 70 -11.54 -21.94 -0.97
C ASN A 70 -11.86 -22.04 -2.45
N THR A 71 -11.83 -23.25 -2.97
CA THR A 71 -12.04 -23.46 -4.39
C THR A 71 -13.50 -23.51 -4.77
N ASN A 72 -14.39 -23.28 -3.85
CA ASN A 72 -15.82 -23.29 -4.16
C ASN A 72 -16.21 -22.03 -4.92
N PRO A 73 -16.49 -22.13 -6.20
CA PRO A 73 -16.79 -20.94 -7.00
C PRO A 73 -18.13 -20.30 -6.64
N LEU A 74 -18.94 -20.99 -5.88
CA LEU A 74 -20.24 -20.45 -5.48
C LEU A 74 -20.13 -19.52 -4.30
N LYS A 75 -18.97 -19.48 -3.66
CA LYS A 75 -18.73 -18.53 -2.61
C LYS A 75 -18.48 -17.20 -3.28
N ALA A 76 -19.41 -16.44 -3.35
CA ALA A 76 -19.24 -15.15 -3.99
C ALA A 76 -18.82 -14.10 -2.99
#